data_dda7ba7f7cb1b1a5b7e677018b79162e
#
_entry.id   dda7ba7f7cb1b1a5b7e677018b79162e
#
_cell.length_a   1.000
_cell.length_b   1.000
_cell.length_c   1.000
_cell.angle_alpha   90.00
_cell.angle_beta   90.00
_cell.angle_gamma   90.00
#
_symmetry.space_group_name_H-M   'P 1'
#
loop_
_entity.id
_entity.type
_entity.pdbx_description
1 polymer ?
#
loop_
_entity_poly.entity_id
_entity_poly.type
_entity_poly.pdbx_seq_one_letter_code
_entity_poly.pdbx_strand_id
1 'polypeptide(L)'
;MNRGWPTGAVKILNQRDVNILLDQVELDQQKELIAKGYFLANKNELAIQYASEALINSSKYVPYAAWTAGLASWRLEQYEKAADFFTLFSISLKNDTWHQASGSFWAARSYAKLGQYDNINFWLQRASLNPNSFYGMLSLEILGIEEKIKWQTKETLNTSNSKLLNLPSGKRIQSLIQVGFNEELEKEIVHINSVLNKEIATESVNIAQHFNLAYTQLKIVNKLEQFGLVMDTSLYYPTPIWEPRGGFNLDEELIYAFMHQESMFNATAKSNQGAVGLMQVLPSTAKFITSSKDVKRNNSNILKIPEINLEVGQEYIEYLLDLEIVSNNLIFLAAAYNGGPGNLKKWKEETNYLDDPLFFMESIPSRETRWFIEKILTKYWIYQNKNKKNMTTLKMLANGKDPLY
;
A
#
# COMPACT_ATOMS: atom_id res chain seq x y z
N MET A 1 19.78 -8.66 -13.78
CA MET A 1 19.51 -8.41 -12.34
C MET A 1 18.48 -9.34 -11.71
N ASN A 2 17.59 -9.97 -12.46
CA ASN A 2 16.59 -10.93 -11.93
C ASN A 2 17.19 -12.17 -11.21
N ARG A 3 18.52 -12.33 -11.14
CA ARG A 3 19.22 -13.43 -10.45
C ARG A 3 20.06 -12.97 -9.25
N GLY A 4 19.92 -11.72 -8.79
CA GLY A 4 20.57 -11.21 -7.57
C GLY A 4 22.10 -11.09 -7.64
N TRP A 5 22.71 -10.96 -8.81
CA TRP A 5 24.16 -10.88 -8.99
C TRP A 5 24.61 -9.49 -9.49
N PRO A 6 24.71 -8.49 -8.61
CA PRO A 6 25.16 -7.16 -9.00
C PRO A 6 26.56 -7.16 -9.64
N THR A 7 27.47 -8.00 -9.15
CA THR A 7 28.83 -8.13 -9.70
C THR A 7 28.84 -8.60 -11.16
N GLY A 8 27.92 -9.47 -11.56
CA GLY A 8 27.75 -9.88 -12.96
C GLY A 8 27.24 -8.74 -13.83
N ALA A 9 26.31 -7.92 -13.32
CA ALA A 9 25.81 -6.74 -14.02
C ALA A 9 26.92 -5.70 -14.20
N VAL A 10 27.77 -5.48 -13.21
CA VAL A 10 28.96 -4.59 -13.32
C VAL A 10 29.89 -5.06 -14.44
N LYS A 11 30.19 -6.35 -14.53
CA LYS A 11 31.05 -6.89 -15.60
C LYS A 11 30.49 -6.59 -17.00
N ILE A 12 29.18 -6.69 -17.15
CA ILE A 12 28.50 -6.36 -18.44
C ILE A 12 28.54 -4.86 -18.69
N LEU A 13 28.20 -4.04 -17.68
CA LEU A 13 28.19 -2.57 -17.79
C LEU A 13 29.57 -2.01 -18.21
N ASN A 14 30.66 -2.63 -17.76
CA ASN A 14 32.02 -2.21 -18.07
C ASN A 14 32.53 -2.68 -19.43
N GLN A 15 31.73 -3.40 -20.22
CA GLN A 15 32.12 -3.77 -21.57
C GLN A 15 32.07 -2.55 -22.50
N ARG A 16 33.08 -2.45 -23.39
CA ARG A 16 33.22 -1.30 -24.30
C ARG A 16 31.97 -1.06 -25.16
N ASP A 17 31.38 -2.13 -25.64
CA ASP A 17 30.22 -2.07 -26.53
C ASP A 17 28.98 -1.54 -25.81
N VAL A 18 28.82 -1.85 -24.52
CA VAL A 18 27.70 -1.33 -23.69
C VAL A 18 27.81 0.18 -23.50
N ASN A 19 29.02 0.68 -23.24
CA ASN A 19 29.27 2.12 -23.09
C ASN A 19 29.11 2.92 -24.41
N ILE A 20 29.12 2.26 -25.54
CA ILE A 20 28.88 2.90 -26.86
C ILE A 20 27.37 2.89 -27.19
N LEU A 21 26.66 1.87 -26.74
CA LEU A 21 25.24 1.65 -27.06
C LEU A 21 24.28 2.39 -26.14
N LEU A 22 24.64 2.62 -24.88
CA LEU A 22 23.79 3.27 -23.88
C LEU A 22 24.18 4.76 -23.73
N ASP A 23 23.17 5.61 -23.61
CA ASP A 23 23.42 7.00 -23.23
C ASP A 23 23.72 7.13 -21.72
N GLN A 24 24.12 8.34 -21.26
CA GLN A 24 24.50 8.55 -19.87
C GLN A 24 23.36 8.26 -18.90
N VAL A 25 22.11 8.60 -19.23
CA VAL A 25 20.95 8.35 -18.37
C VAL A 25 20.68 6.85 -18.26
N GLU A 26 20.75 6.13 -19.39
CA GLU A 26 20.58 4.67 -19.40
C GLU A 26 21.67 3.96 -18.60
N LEU A 27 22.94 4.42 -18.71
CA LEU A 27 24.05 3.90 -17.90
C LEU A 27 23.80 4.13 -16.40
N ASP A 28 23.34 5.33 -16.03
CA ASP A 28 23.09 5.67 -14.64
C ASP A 28 21.85 4.97 -14.08
N GLN A 29 20.84 4.67 -14.90
CA GLN A 29 19.73 3.77 -14.53
C GLN A 29 20.22 2.35 -14.24
N GLN A 30 21.19 1.82 -14.99
CA GLN A 30 21.78 0.52 -14.68
C GLN A 30 22.59 0.56 -13.38
N LYS A 31 23.32 1.65 -13.11
CA LYS A 31 24.04 1.83 -11.83
C LYS A 31 23.09 1.90 -10.64
N GLU A 32 21.94 2.60 -10.76
CA GLU A 32 20.88 2.61 -9.74
C GLU A 32 20.43 1.18 -9.38
N LEU A 33 20.18 0.36 -10.42
CA LEU A 33 19.79 -1.04 -10.22
C LEU A 33 20.91 -1.88 -9.60
N ILE A 34 22.17 -1.63 -9.97
CA ILE A 34 23.36 -2.29 -9.40
C ILE A 34 23.51 -1.91 -7.92
N ALA A 35 23.38 -0.62 -7.61
CA ALA A 35 23.41 -0.13 -6.23
C ALA A 35 22.38 -0.83 -5.36
N LYS A 36 21.13 -0.95 -5.84
CA LYS A 36 20.08 -1.70 -5.17
C LYS A 36 20.45 -3.16 -4.96
N GLY A 37 21.05 -3.80 -5.98
CA GLY A 37 21.51 -5.19 -5.86
C GLY A 37 22.58 -5.35 -4.78
N TYR A 38 23.52 -4.43 -4.66
CA TYR A 38 24.54 -4.45 -3.61
C TYR A 38 23.95 -4.19 -2.22
N PHE A 39 23.00 -3.24 -2.09
CA PHE A 39 22.28 -2.99 -0.84
C PHE A 39 21.59 -4.28 -0.32
N LEU A 40 20.85 -4.97 -1.21
CA LEU A 40 20.17 -6.21 -0.88
C LEU A 40 21.13 -7.36 -0.56
N ALA A 41 22.37 -7.29 -1.04
CA ALA A 41 23.45 -8.24 -0.71
C ALA A 41 24.28 -7.81 0.52
N ASN A 42 23.81 -6.83 1.30
CA ASN A 42 24.50 -6.23 2.46
C ASN A 42 25.90 -5.65 2.15
N LYS A 43 26.17 -5.29 0.88
CA LYS A 43 27.42 -4.65 0.43
C LYS A 43 27.21 -3.14 0.34
N ASN A 44 27.08 -2.50 1.49
CA ASN A 44 26.58 -1.14 1.60
C ASN A 44 27.53 -0.10 0.99
N GLU A 45 28.85 -0.24 1.14
CA GLU A 45 29.83 0.65 0.55
C GLU A 45 29.76 0.67 -0.98
N LEU A 46 29.63 -0.52 -1.59
CA LEU A 46 29.43 -0.64 -3.04
C LEU A 46 28.08 -0.08 -3.48
N ALA A 47 27.02 -0.27 -2.67
CA ALA A 47 25.72 0.33 -2.95
C ALA A 47 25.80 1.85 -2.97
N ILE A 48 26.46 2.48 -1.99
CA ILE A 48 26.68 3.92 -1.93
C ILE A 48 27.53 4.38 -3.12
N GLN A 49 28.60 3.66 -3.46
CA GLN A 49 29.48 4.02 -4.57
C GLN A 49 28.70 4.09 -5.89
N TYR A 50 28.04 3.01 -6.30
CA TYR A 50 27.31 2.97 -7.57
C TYR A 50 26.11 3.92 -7.61
N ALA A 51 25.44 4.11 -6.48
CA ALA A 51 24.36 5.10 -6.36
C ALA A 51 24.89 6.51 -6.53
N SER A 52 26.00 6.86 -5.86
CA SER A 52 26.61 8.19 -5.98
C SER A 52 27.10 8.48 -7.40
N GLU A 53 27.73 7.51 -8.06
CA GLU A 53 28.12 7.64 -9.46
C GLU A 53 26.93 7.94 -10.38
N ALA A 54 25.78 7.25 -10.17
CA ALA A 54 24.56 7.49 -10.95
C ALA A 54 23.97 8.90 -10.72
N LEU A 55 24.09 9.40 -9.50
CA LEU A 55 23.54 10.72 -9.13
C LEU A 55 24.31 11.91 -9.70
N ILE A 56 25.60 11.76 -10.03
CA ILE A 56 26.46 12.87 -10.49
C ILE A 56 25.86 13.58 -11.72
N ASN A 57 25.41 12.82 -12.71
CA ASN A 57 24.93 13.38 -13.97
C ASN A 57 23.42 13.28 -14.14
N SER A 58 22.77 12.33 -13.48
CA SER A 58 21.39 11.90 -13.79
C SER A 58 20.45 11.93 -12.59
N SER A 59 20.72 12.72 -11.55
CA SER A 59 19.94 12.73 -10.29
C SER A 59 18.42 12.90 -10.48
N LYS A 60 17.99 13.63 -11.53
CA LYS A 60 16.56 13.80 -11.86
C LYS A 60 15.90 12.55 -12.46
N TYR A 61 16.70 11.67 -13.07
CA TYR A 61 16.23 10.49 -13.79
C TYR A 61 16.40 9.19 -12.99
N VAL A 62 17.24 9.23 -11.94
CA VAL A 62 17.56 8.07 -11.07
C VAL A 62 17.36 8.40 -9.58
N PRO A 63 16.18 8.91 -9.18
CA PRO A 63 15.98 9.34 -7.79
C PRO A 63 16.14 8.19 -6.79
N TYR A 64 15.83 6.95 -7.17
CA TYR A 64 15.95 5.79 -6.28
C TYR A 64 17.41 5.39 -6.00
N ALA A 65 18.39 5.91 -6.74
CA ALA A 65 19.80 5.83 -6.36
C ALA A 65 20.04 6.54 -5.03
N ALA A 66 19.49 7.75 -4.84
CA ALA A 66 19.56 8.46 -3.58
C ALA A 66 18.86 7.71 -2.44
N TRP A 67 17.68 7.14 -2.69
CA TRP A 67 17.00 6.26 -1.73
C TRP A 67 17.88 5.10 -1.28
N THR A 68 18.47 4.38 -2.24
CA THR A 68 19.33 3.22 -1.97
C THR A 68 20.59 3.63 -1.20
N ALA A 69 21.25 4.75 -1.58
CA ALA A 69 22.40 5.26 -0.87
C ALA A 69 22.06 5.70 0.56
N GLY A 70 20.88 6.31 0.75
CA GLY A 70 20.36 6.69 2.06
C GLY A 70 20.17 5.48 2.98
N LEU A 71 19.51 4.43 2.50
CA LEU A 71 19.32 3.18 3.25
C LEU A 71 20.65 2.47 3.55
N ALA A 72 21.60 2.44 2.60
CA ALA A 72 22.90 1.85 2.79
C ALA A 72 23.74 2.65 3.81
N SER A 73 23.69 3.99 3.76
CA SER A 73 24.33 4.85 4.74
C SER A 73 23.72 4.72 6.13
N TRP A 74 22.38 4.58 6.22
CA TRP A 74 21.68 4.28 7.48
C TRP A 74 22.17 2.97 8.11
N ARG A 75 22.29 1.91 7.31
CA ARG A 75 22.79 0.60 7.80
C ARG A 75 24.22 0.66 8.30
N LEU A 76 25.04 1.55 7.74
CA LEU A 76 26.40 1.82 8.19
C LEU A 76 26.48 2.87 9.31
N GLU A 77 25.35 3.33 9.83
CA GLU A 77 25.24 4.37 10.84
C GLU A 77 25.88 5.73 10.43
N GLN A 78 26.06 5.93 9.12
CA GLN A 78 26.54 7.20 8.54
C GLN A 78 25.37 8.18 8.37
N TYR A 79 24.80 8.62 9.50
CA TYR A 79 23.51 9.34 9.54
C TYR A 79 23.54 10.67 8.81
N GLU A 80 24.68 11.38 8.77
CA GLU A 80 24.83 12.62 8.00
C GLU A 80 24.65 12.36 6.51
N LYS A 81 25.35 11.37 5.95
CA LYS A 81 25.18 10.97 4.55
C LYS A 81 23.76 10.44 4.27
N ALA A 82 23.20 9.69 5.20
CA ALA A 82 21.82 9.21 5.07
C ALA A 82 20.83 10.37 4.97
N ALA A 83 20.98 11.40 5.81
CA ALA A 83 20.17 12.62 5.76
C ALA A 83 20.27 13.31 4.41
N ASP A 84 21.49 13.50 3.89
CA ASP A 84 21.72 14.14 2.59
C ASP A 84 21.06 13.39 1.44
N PHE A 85 21.22 12.07 1.40
CA PHE A 85 20.63 11.24 0.36
C PHE A 85 19.10 11.18 0.44
N PHE A 86 18.51 11.05 1.63
CA PHE A 86 17.04 11.06 1.79
C PHE A 86 16.46 12.45 1.46
N THR A 87 17.16 13.51 1.81
CA THR A 87 16.82 14.88 1.41
C THR A 87 16.80 14.99 -0.12
N LEU A 88 17.88 14.56 -0.78
CA LEU A 88 17.98 14.56 -2.24
C LEU A 88 16.85 13.77 -2.88
N PHE A 89 16.54 12.56 -2.35
CA PHE A 89 15.43 11.75 -2.83
C PHE A 89 14.10 12.50 -2.73
N SER A 90 13.77 13.07 -1.56
CA SER A 90 12.53 13.79 -1.34
C SER A 90 12.35 14.98 -2.31
N ILE A 91 13.39 15.77 -2.53
CA ILE A 91 13.30 16.98 -3.39
C ILE A 91 13.32 16.65 -4.89
N SER A 92 13.87 15.49 -5.28
CA SER A 92 13.95 15.06 -6.69
C SER A 92 12.62 14.62 -7.26
N LEU A 93 11.66 14.22 -6.42
CA LEU A 93 10.37 13.68 -6.80
C LEU A 93 9.29 14.77 -6.88
N LYS A 94 9.11 15.41 -8.04
CA LYS A 94 8.20 16.57 -8.15
C LYS A 94 6.70 16.23 -8.01
N ASN A 95 6.27 15.07 -8.49
CA ASN A 95 4.85 14.69 -8.60
C ASN A 95 4.49 13.42 -7.82
N ASP A 96 5.43 12.84 -7.10
CA ASP A 96 5.23 11.63 -6.31
C ASP A 96 5.24 11.97 -4.82
N THR A 97 4.11 12.48 -4.35
CA THR A 97 3.97 12.95 -2.97
C THR A 97 4.12 11.82 -1.94
N TRP A 98 3.78 10.56 -2.32
CA TRP A 98 3.95 9.40 -1.46
C TRP A 98 5.42 9.16 -1.13
N HIS A 99 6.28 9.09 -2.16
CA HIS A 99 7.71 8.89 -1.97
C HIS A 99 8.44 10.15 -1.48
N GLN A 100 7.89 11.37 -1.73
CA GLN A 100 8.39 12.58 -1.06
C GLN A 100 8.24 12.49 0.46
N ALA A 101 7.10 11.98 0.93
CA ALA A 101 6.86 11.78 2.36
C ALA A 101 7.84 10.76 2.95
N SER A 102 8.12 9.64 2.26
CA SER A 102 9.10 8.65 2.72
C SER A 102 10.52 9.24 2.83
N GLY A 103 10.98 9.95 1.79
CA GLY A 103 12.29 10.62 1.84
C GLY A 103 12.40 11.64 2.94
N SER A 104 11.35 12.46 3.14
CA SER A 104 11.31 13.47 4.20
C SER A 104 11.32 12.83 5.59
N PHE A 105 10.53 11.78 5.81
CA PHE A 105 10.49 11.06 7.08
C PHE A 105 11.86 10.43 7.43
N TRP A 106 12.52 9.78 6.47
CA TRP A 106 13.83 9.18 6.69
C TRP A 106 14.93 10.22 6.87
N ALA A 107 14.84 11.39 6.22
CA ALA A 107 15.71 12.52 6.51
C ALA A 107 15.52 13.00 7.97
N ALA A 108 14.27 13.18 8.43
CA ALA A 108 13.97 13.53 9.82
C ALA A 108 14.54 12.52 10.81
N ARG A 109 14.39 11.20 10.54
CA ARG A 109 14.98 10.14 11.37
C ARG A 109 16.51 10.23 11.42
N SER A 110 17.15 10.53 10.29
CA SER A 110 18.61 10.69 10.24
C SER A 110 19.08 11.90 11.05
N TYR A 111 18.38 13.04 10.94
CA TYR A 111 18.66 14.20 11.77
C TYR A 111 18.38 13.96 13.25
N ALA A 112 17.42 13.10 13.59
CA ALA A 112 17.18 12.69 14.97
C ALA A 112 18.36 11.93 15.56
N LYS A 113 19.00 11.04 14.78
CA LYS A 113 20.24 10.36 15.20
C LYS A 113 21.43 11.33 15.40
N LEU A 114 21.41 12.49 14.73
CA LEU A 114 22.42 13.54 14.83
C LEU A 114 22.09 14.61 15.89
N GLY A 115 20.91 14.54 16.54
CA GLY A 115 20.48 15.53 17.54
C GLY A 115 20.14 16.91 16.96
N GLN A 116 19.82 17.01 15.65
CA GLN A 116 19.55 18.27 14.95
C GLN A 116 18.05 18.59 14.94
N TYR A 117 17.54 19.10 16.04
CA TYR A 117 16.09 19.27 16.32
C TYR A 117 15.34 20.13 15.29
N ASP A 118 15.93 21.23 14.83
CA ASP A 118 15.30 22.12 13.82
C ASP A 118 15.06 21.38 12.50
N ASN A 119 16.04 20.60 12.07
CA ASN A 119 15.93 19.77 10.87
C ASN A 119 14.89 18.66 11.03
N ILE A 120 14.78 18.03 12.21
CA ILE A 120 13.75 17.01 12.50
C ILE A 120 12.37 17.59 12.24
N ASN A 121 12.06 18.72 12.87
CA ASN A 121 10.75 19.35 12.77
C ASN A 121 10.42 19.77 11.33
N PHE A 122 11.36 20.38 10.64
CA PHE A 122 11.20 20.77 9.23
C PHE A 122 10.85 19.57 8.34
N TRP A 123 11.60 18.47 8.45
CA TRP A 123 11.41 17.32 7.58
C TRP A 123 10.17 16.51 7.95
N LEU A 124 9.77 16.43 9.22
CA LEU A 124 8.49 15.82 9.63
C LEU A 124 7.30 16.65 9.11
N GLN A 125 7.34 17.97 9.20
CA GLN A 125 6.31 18.83 8.61
C GLN A 125 6.20 18.62 7.10
N ARG A 126 7.34 18.48 6.41
CA ARG A 126 7.34 18.20 4.97
C ARG A 126 6.73 16.83 4.65
N ALA A 127 7.03 15.79 5.42
CA ALA A 127 6.43 14.47 5.25
C ALA A 127 4.91 14.49 5.50
N SER A 128 4.45 15.27 6.48
CA SER A 128 3.03 15.38 6.85
C SER A 128 2.17 16.11 5.81
N LEU A 129 2.77 16.76 4.80
CA LEU A 129 2.01 17.35 3.68
C LEU A 129 1.24 16.29 2.85
N ASN A 130 1.59 15.02 2.98
CA ASN A 130 0.81 13.91 2.43
C ASN A 130 0.21 13.07 3.57
N PRO A 131 -0.85 13.56 4.25
CA PRO A 131 -1.39 12.99 5.48
C PRO A 131 -1.95 11.58 5.33
N ASN A 132 -2.33 11.19 4.11
CA ASN A 132 -2.90 9.87 3.81
C ASN A 132 -1.86 8.85 3.31
N SER A 133 -0.57 9.16 3.43
CA SER A 133 0.52 8.22 3.17
C SER A 133 1.03 7.61 4.47
N PHE A 134 1.67 6.44 4.37
CA PHE A 134 2.25 5.74 5.51
C PHE A 134 3.18 6.64 6.35
N TYR A 135 4.16 7.25 5.70
CA TYR A 135 5.12 8.12 6.38
C TYR A 135 4.54 9.49 6.74
N GLY A 136 3.52 9.96 6.01
CA GLY A 136 2.78 11.16 6.38
C GLY A 136 2.02 10.99 7.69
N MET A 137 1.32 9.86 7.87
CA MET A 137 0.62 9.54 9.11
C MET A 137 1.58 9.39 10.29
N LEU A 138 2.71 8.69 10.11
CA LEU A 138 3.74 8.60 11.14
C LEU A 138 4.29 9.97 11.54
N SER A 139 4.49 10.86 10.55
CA SER A 139 4.98 12.22 10.82
C SER A 139 3.98 13.06 11.58
N LEU A 140 2.69 12.97 11.24
CA LEU A 140 1.62 13.66 11.97
C LEU A 140 1.56 13.19 13.42
N GLU A 141 1.64 11.87 13.65
CA GLU A 141 1.62 11.31 15.01
C GLU A 141 2.82 11.80 15.84
N ILE A 142 4.05 11.81 15.26
CA ILE A 142 5.26 12.32 15.93
C ILE A 142 5.12 13.81 16.25
N LEU A 143 4.54 14.60 15.34
CA LEU A 143 4.31 16.03 15.55
C LEU A 143 3.15 16.33 16.53
N GLY A 144 2.39 15.33 16.95
CA GLY A 144 1.19 15.50 17.76
C GLY A 144 0.05 16.24 17.05
N ILE A 145 0.03 16.16 15.70
CA ILE A 145 -1.00 16.80 14.86
C ILE A 145 -2.07 15.78 14.51
N GLU A 146 -3.30 16.03 14.95
CA GLU A 146 -4.44 15.19 14.61
C GLU A 146 -4.97 15.55 13.20
N GLU A 147 -4.90 14.59 12.28
CA GLU A 147 -5.53 14.74 10.96
C GLU A 147 -7.04 14.55 11.09
N LYS A 148 -7.80 15.61 10.76
CA LYS A 148 -9.26 15.58 10.77
C LYS A 148 -9.82 15.24 9.38
N ILE A 149 -9.90 13.95 9.07
CA ILE A 149 -10.62 13.51 7.87
C ILE A 149 -12.11 13.82 8.06
N LYS A 150 -12.68 14.61 7.15
CA LYS A 150 -14.12 14.86 7.12
C LYS A 150 -14.82 13.64 6.54
N TRP A 151 -15.35 12.79 7.43
CA TRP A 151 -16.14 11.65 7.01
C TRP A 151 -17.51 12.12 6.55
N GLN A 152 -17.83 11.90 5.28
CA GLN A 152 -19.16 12.23 4.75
C GLN A 152 -20.18 11.27 5.38
N THR A 153 -21.23 11.85 5.94
CA THR A 153 -22.44 11.09 6.29
C THR A 153 -23.17 10.73 5.00
N LYS A 154 -23.82 9.54 4.98
CA LYS A 154 -24.64 9.15 3.84
C LYS A 154 -25.71 10.23 3.60
N GLU A 155 -25.61 10.92 2.48
CA GLU A 155 -26.65 11.86 2.07
C GLU A 155 -27.93 11.08 1.72
N THR A 156 -29.08 11.68 2.05
CA THR A 156 -30.36 11.21 1.51
C THR A 156 -30.31 11.35 0.00
N LEU A 157 -30.54 10.25 -0.72
CA LEU A 157 -30.60 10.28 -2.18
C LEU A 157 -31.67 11.26 -2.64
N ASN A 158 -31.24 12.43 -3.12
CA ASN A 158 -32.16 13.37 -3.75
C ASN A 158 -32.39 12.95 -5.21
N THR A 159 -33.47 12.22 -5.45
CA THR A 159 -33.80 11.70 -6.78
C THR A 159 -34.48 12.75 -7.66
N SER A 160 -34.99 13.84 -7.10
CA SER A 160 -35.84 14.77 -7.81
C SER A 160 -35.13 15.60 -8.89
N ASN A 161 -33.82 15.88 -8.73
CA ASN A 161 -33.04 16.69 -9.66
C ASN A 161 -31.81 15.94 -10.23
N SER A 162 -31.81 14.62 -10.17
CA SER A 162 -30.67 13.81 -10.60
C SER A 162 -30.56 13.79 -12.13
N LYS A 163 -29.44 14.25 -12.67
CA LYS A 163 -29.12 14.13 -14.10
C LYS A 163 -28.94 12.69 -14.52
N LEU A 164 -28.32 11.88 -13.65
CA LEU A 164 -28.12 10.46 -13.86
C LEU A 164 -29.47 9.74 -13.98
N LEU A 165 -30.37 9.95 -13.03
CA LEU A 165 -31.65 9.23 -12.98
C LEU A 165 -32.61 9.63 -14.11
N ASN A 166 -32.42 10.79 -14.75
CA ASN A 166 -33.16 11.21 -15.94
C ASN A 166 -32.69 10.53 -17.23
N LEU A 167 -31.55 9.84 -17.25
CA LEU A 167 -31.10 9.05 -18.39
C LEU A 167 -31.92 7.75 -18.52
N PRO A 168 -32.02 7.14 -19.72
CA PRO A 168 -32.62 5.81 -19.88
C PRO A 168 -32.02 4.75 -18.95
N SER A 169 -30.70 4.77 -18.78
CA SER A 169 -29.96 3.94 -17.82
C SER A 169 -30.31 4.29 -16.37
N GLY A 170 -30.53 5.56 -16.07
CA GLY A 170 -30.94 5.99 -14.74
C GLY A 170 -32.31 5.47 -14.34
N LYS A 171 -33.25 5.32 -15.28
CA LYS A 171 -34.54 4.66 -15.00
C LYS A 171 -34.39 3.19 -14.64
N ARG A 172 -33.43 2.49 -15.28
CA ARG A 172 -33.09 1.10 -14.88
C ARG A 172 -32.51 1.06 -13.48
N ILE A 173 -31.60 1.99 -13.15
CA ILE A 173 -31.05 2.15 -11.79
C ILE A 173 -32.18 2.34 -10.78
N GLN A 174 -33.13 3.25 -11.02
CA GLN A 174 -34.28 3.44 -10.13
C GLN A 174 -35.08 2.17 -9.92
N SER A 175 -35.37 1.44 -11.01
CA SER A 175 -36.10 0.17 -10.91
C SER A 175 -35.34 -0.87 -10.11
N LEU A 176 -34.01 -1.01 -10.31
CA LEU A 176 -33.15 -1.95 -9.58
C LEU A 176 -33.07 -1.60 -8.09
N ILE A 177 -33.01 -0.32 -7.76
CA ILE A 177 -33.11 0.18 -6.38
C ILE A 177 -34.43 -0.25 -5.73
N GLN A 178 -35.56 -0.04 -6.43
CA GLN A 178 -36.88 -0.37 -5.90
C GLN A 178 -37.09 -1.86 -5.62
N VAL A 179 -36.47 -2.74 -6.43
CA VAL A 179 -36.59 -4.19 -6.26
C VAL A 179 -35.44 -4.79 -5.43
N GLY A 180 -34.45 -3.99 -5.02
CA GLY A 180 -33.35 -4.43 -4.16
C GLY A 180 -32.31 -5.33 -4.87
N PHE A 181 -32.19 -5.27 -6.19
CA PHE A 181 -31.24 -6.07 -6.97
C PHE A 181 -29.87 -5.39 -7.05
N ASN A 182 -29.09 -5.53 -5.97
CA ASN A 182 -27.83 -4.84 -5.81
C ASN A 182 -26.74 -5.27 -6.80
N GLU A 183 -26.68 -6.52 -7.22
CA GLU A 183 -25.70 -6.99 -8.21
C GLU A 183 -25.94 -6.39 -9.59
N GLU A 184 -27.20 -6.34 -10.03
CA GLU A 184 -27.61 -5.73 -11.29
C GLU A 184 -27.46 -4.21 -11.23
N LEU A 185 -27.77 -3.59 -10.09
CA LEU A 185 -27.54 -2.17 -9.82
C LEU A 185 -26.04 -1.81 -9.99
N GLU A 186 -25.18 -2.61 -9.42
CA GLU A 186 -23.72 -2.43 -9.54
C GLU A 186 -23.25 -2.51 -11.00
N LYS A 187 -23.72 -3.50 -11.75
CA LYS A 187 -23.39 -3.68 -13.18
C LYS A 187 -23.87 -2.47 -14.01
N GLU A 188 -25.09 -1.99 -13.75
CA GLU A 188 -25.65 -0.85 -14.47
C GLU A 188 -24.88 0.45 -14.18
N ILE A 189 -24.54 0.72 -12.91
CA ILE A 189 -23.73 1.89 -12.52
C ILE A 189 -22.34 1.82 -13.17
N VAL A 190 -21.71 0.66 -13.18
CA VAL A 190 -20.40 0.46 -13.83
C VAL A 190 -20.49 0.69 -15.34
N HIS A 191 -21.57 0.26 -15.99
CA HIS A 191 -21.79 0.46 -17.42
C HIS A 191 -21.91 1.95 -17.79
N ILE A 192 -22.68 2.72 -17.04
CA ILE A 192 -22.83 4.16 -17.23
C ILE A 192 -21.49 4.88 -17.08
N ASN A 193 -20.66 4.44 -16.17
CA ASN A 193 -19.35 5.02 -15.92
C ASN A 193 -18.37 4.93 -17.10
N SER A 194 -18.68 4.20 -18.16
CA SER A 194 -17.89 4.21 -19.38
C SER A 194 -18.05 5.49 -20.22
N VAL A 195 -19.10 6.33 -19.96
CA VAL A 195 -19.49 7.49 -20.78
C VAL A 195 -19.51 8.81 -19.98
N LEU A 196 -18.78 8.92 -18.87
CA LEU A 196 -19.02 9.93 -17.84
C LEU A 196 -18.63 11.37 -18.17
N ASN A 197 -19.57 12.28 -17.78
CA ASN A 197 -19.21 13.60 -17.31
C ASN A 197 -19.09 13.62 -15.76
N LYS A 198 -18.46 14.67 -15.20
CA LYS A 198 -18.17 14.82 -13.77
C LYS A 198 -19.44 14.72 -12.89
N GLU A 199 -20.54 15.31 -13.32
CA GLU A 199 -21.79 15.36 -12.54
C GLU A 199 -22.41 13.97 -12.39
N ILE A 200 -22.53 13.22 -13.49
CA ILE A 200 -23.05 11.85 -13.50
C ILE A 200 -22.18 10.93 -12.64
N ALA A 201 -20.85 11.13 -12.68
CA ALA A 201 -19.92 10.36 -11.87
C ALA A 201 -20.12 10.63 -10.38
N THR A 202 -20.25 11.89 -9.97
CA THR A 202 -20.49 12.27 -8.58
C THR A 202 -21.81 11.69 -8.08
N GLU A 203 -22.89 11.78 -8.85
CA GLU A 203 -24.18 11.15 -8.50
C GLU A 203 -24.07 9.63 -8.39
N SER A 204 -23.29 8.99 -9.29
CA SER A 204 -23.03 7.54 -9.24
C SER A 204 -22.27 7.12 -7.97
N VAL A 205 -21.29 7.94 -7.52
CA VAL A 205 -20.58 7.72 -6.25
C VAL A 205 -21.55 7.81 -5.07
N ASN A 206 -22.44 8.82 -5.05
CA ASN A 206 -23.42 8.98 -3.98
C ASN A 206 -24.39 7.79 -3.90
N ILE A 207 -24.84 7.27 -5.05
CA ILE A 207 -25.66 6.07 -5.10
C ILE A 207 -24.89 4.86 -4.59
N ALA A 208 -23.67 4.65 -5.07
CA ALA A 208 -22.83 3.53 -4.64
C ALA A 208 -22.55 3.59 -3.12
N GLN A 209 -22.29 4.77 -2.57
CA GLN A 209 -22.11 4.98 -1.14
C GLN A 209 -23.39 4.70 -0.34
N HIS A 210 -24.56 5.17 -0.83
CA HIS A 210 -25.84 4.93 -0.16
C HIS A 210 -26.16 3.43 -0.02
N PHE A 211 -25.91 2.65 -1.08
CA PHE A 211 -26.14 1.21 -1.11
C PHE A 211 -24.94 0.36 -0.64
N ASN A 212 -23.86 0.96 -0.11
CA ASN A 212 -22.63 0.29 0.30
C ASN A 212 -22.01 -0.58 -0.81
N LEU A 213 -22.10 -0.14 -2.06
CA LEU A 213 -21.46 -0.81 -3.19
C LEU A 213 -19.97 -0.43 -3.25
N ALA A 214 -19.18 -0.97 -2.32
CA ALA A 214 -17.80 -0.57 -2.05
C ALA A 214 -16.91 -0.68 -3.30
N TYR A 215 -17.01 -1.77 -4.05
CA TYR A 215 -16.26 -1.96 -5.30
C TYR A 215 -16.59 -0.89 -6.34
N THR A 216 -17.88 -0.66 -6.59
CA THR A 216 -18.34 0.34 -7.54
C THR A 216 -17.93 1.74 -7.13
N GLN A 217 -18.07 2.09 -5.85
CA GLN A 217 -17.62 3.38 -5.32
C GLN A 217 -16.14 3.62 -5.64
N LEU A 218 -15.25 2.69 -5.27
CA LEU A 218 -13.82 2.83 -5.53
C LEU A 218 -13.48 2.87 -7.02
N LYS A 219 -14.15 2.08 -7.83
CA LYS A 219 -13.94 2.06 -9.29
C LYS A 219 -14.24 3.42 -9.92
N ILE A 220 -15.32 4.09 -9.48
CA ILE A 220 -15.69 5.41 -9.97
C ILE A 220 -14.71 6.47 -9.46
N VAL A 221 -14.41 6.48 -8.16
CA VAL A 221 -13.51 7.45 -7.54
C VAL A 221 -12.13 7.40 -8.17
N ASN A 222 -11.55 6.20 -8.34
CA ASN A 222 -10.25 6.01 -9.00
C ASN A 222 -10.27 6.47 -10.48
N LYS A 223 -11.41 6.29 -11.16
CA LYS A 223 -11.55 6.79 -12.54
C LYS A 223 -11.61 8.31 -12.58
N LEU A 224 -12.32 8.94 -11.64
CA LEU A 224 -12.37 10.41 -11.52
C LEU A 224 -10.98 10.99 -11.25
N GLU A 225 -10.19 10.35 -10.40
CA GLU A 225 -8.81 10.75 -10.11
C GLU A 225 -7.92 10.69 -11.37
N GLN A 226 -8.07 9.66 -12.22
CA GLN A 226 -7.35 9.57 -13.49
C GLN A 226 -7.67 10.74 -14.45
N PHE A 227 -8.84 11.36 -14.31
CA PHE A 227 -9.22 12.58 -15.01
C PHE A 227 -8.79 13.88 -14.29
N GLY A 228 -7.95 13.78 -13.26
CA GLY A 228 -7.44 14.92 -12.50
C GLY A 228 -8.44 15.51 -11.49
N LEU A 229 -9.50 14.78 -11.15
CA LEU A 229 -10.48 15.19 -10.16
C LEU A 229 -10.14 14.61 -8.80
N VAL A 230 -9.65 15.45 -7.89
CA VAL A 230 -9.41 15.05 -6.52
C VAL A 230 -10.75 14.97 -5.78
N MET A 231 -11.02 13.82 -5.18
CA MET A 231 -12.21 13.57 -4.37
C MET A 231 -11.85 13.61 -2.88
N ASP A 232 -12.86 13.78 -2.03
CA ASP A 232 -12.67 13.72 -0.58
C ASP A 232 -12.11 12.36 -0.14
N THR A 233 -11.16 12.36 0.79
CA THR A 233 -10.53 11.14 1.33
C THR A 233 -11.56 10.09 1.77
N SER A 234 -12.68 10.53 2.35
CA SER A 234 -13.75 9.64 2.80
C SER A 234 -14.31 8.72 1.72
N LEU A 235 -14.29 9.14 0.45
CA LEU A 235 -14.83 8.39 -0.67
C LEU A 235 -13.91 7.24 -1.12
N TYR A 236 -12.63 7.31 -0.77
CA TYR A 236 -11.66 6.22 -1.03
C TYR A 236 -11.74 5.09 0.01
N TYR A 237 -12.51 5.26 1.08
CA TYR A 237 -12.61 4.28 2.17
C TYR A 237 -14.07 3.87 2.43
N PRO A 238 -14.71 3.15 1.48
CA PRO A 238 -16.07 2.65 1.67
C PRO A 238 -16.13 1.63 2.81
N THR A 239 -17.32 1.48 3.41
CA THR A 239 -17.60 0.39 4.35
C THR A 239 -18.37 -0.68 3.59
N PRO A 240 -17.85 -1.93 3.46
CA PRO A 240 -18.57 -3.02 2.82
C PRO A 240 -19.75 -3.52 3.68
N ILE A 241 -20.65 -4.30 3.07
CA ILE A 241 -21.79 -4.90 3.78
C ILE A 241 -21.52 -6.35 4.23
N TRP A 242 -20.42 -6.93 3.78
CA TRP A 242 -20.13 -8.33 4.03
C TRP A 242 -19.39 -8.54 5.35
N GLU A 243 -19.76 -9.62 6.02
CA GLU A 243 -19.13 -10.09 7.25
C GLU A 243 -18.71 -11.57 7.08
N PRO A 244 -17.68 -12.04 7.80
CA PRO A 244 -17.36 -13.46 7.86
C PRO A 244 -18.54 -14.26 8.40
N ARG A 245 -18.71 -15.51 7.98
CA ARG A 245 -19.66 -16.41 8.65
C ARG A 245 -19.23 -16.59 10.11
N GLY A 246 -20.08 -16.23 11.04
CA GLY A 246 -19.76 -16.24 12.47
C GLY A 246 -19.29 -14.91 13.03
N GLY A 247 -19.17 -13.86 12.18
CA GLY A 247 -18.76 -12.53 12.58
C GLY A 247 -17.25 -12.30 12.55
N PHE A 248 -16.83 -11.10 12.99
CA PHE A 248 -15.42 -10.73 13.08
C PHE A 248 -14.80 -11.22 14.38
N ASN A 249 -13.71 -11.99 14.30
CA ASN A 249 -12.84 -12.34 15.44
C ASN A 249 -11.68 -11.34 15.58
N LEU A 250 -11.31 -10.69 14.49
CA LEU A 250 -10.28 -9.65 14.40
C LEU A 250 -10.95 -8.28 14.23
N ASP A 251 -10.17 -7.23 14.38
CA ASP A 251 -10.63 -5.87 14.08
C ASP A 251 -11.19 -5.82 12.65
N GLU A 252 -12.44 -5.39 12.51
CA GLU A 252 -13.08 -5.25 11.20
C GLU A 252 -12.28 -4.30 10.29
N GLU A 253 -11.65 -3.27 10.86
CA GLU A 253 -10.82 -2.31 10.13
C GLU A 253 -9.59 -2.96 9.52
N LEU A 254 -9.01 -3.97 10.19
CA LEU A 254 -7.91 -4.75 9.64
C LEU A 254 -8.40 -5.58 8.44
N ILE A 255 -9.53 -6.25 8.59
CA ILE A 255 -10.15 -7.03 7.49
C ILE A 255 -10.50 -6.10 6.32
N TYR A 256 -11.07 -4.92 6.57
CA TYR A 256 -11.37 -3.93 5.52
C TYR A 256 -10.09 -3.44 4.81
N ALA A 257 -8.99 -3.26 5.53
CA ALA A 257 -7.70 -2.89 4.94
C ALA A 257 -7.19 -3.95 3.95
N PHE A 258 -7.30 -5.23 4.32
CA PHE A 258 -6.95 -6.35 3.44
C PHE A 258 -7.89 -6.43 2.22
N MET A 259 -9.22 -6.43 2.41
CA MET A 259 -10.18 -6.45 1.30
C MET A 259 -9.92 -5.31 0.30
N HIS A 260 -9.69 -4.12 0.84
CA HIS A 260 -9.41 -2.94 0.03
C HIS A 260 -8.11 -3.10 -0.77
N GLN A 261 -7.04 -3.63 -0.14
CA GLN A 261 -5.74 -3.79 -0.80
C GLN A 261 -5.75 -4.92 -1.82
N GLU A 262 -6.40 -6.04 -1.51
CA GLU A 262 -6.36 -7.26 -2.31
C GLU A 262 -7.28 -7.23 -3.52
N SER A 263 -8.48 -6.73 -3.37
CA SER A 263 -9.50 -6.80 -4.42
C SER A 263 -10.21 -5.49 -4.74
N MET A 264 -9.94 -4.42 -3.96
CA MET A 264 -10.80 -3.23 -3.94
C MET A 264 -12.29 -3.60 -3.71
N PHE A 265 -12.55 -4.58 -2.85
CA PHE A 265 -13.88 -5.13 -2.55
C PHE A 265 -14.55 -5.87 -3.72
N ASN A 266 -13.81 -6.34 -4.71
CA ASN A 266 -14.36 -7.19 -5.78
C ASN A 266 -14.47 -8.65 -5.31
N ALA A 267 -15.68 -9.10 -4.99
CA ALA A 267 -15.94 -10.48 -4.53
C ALA A 267 -15.57 -11.54 -5.57
N THR A 268 -15.55 -11.21 -6.84
CA THR A 268 -15.26 -12.15 -7.95
C THR A 268 -13.84 -12.01 -8.49
N ALA A 269 -12.99 -11.22 -7.85
CA ALA A 269 -11.60 -10.99 -8.27
C ALA A 269 -10.84 -12.33 -8.37
N LYS A 270 -9.98 -12.43 -9.38
CA LYS A 270 -9.08 -13.57 -9.57
C LYS A 270 -7.73 -13.07 -10.07
N SER A 271 -6.66 -13.43 -9.34
CA SER A 271 -5.30 -13.07 -9.74
C SER A 271 -4.73 -14.04 -10.80
N ASN A 272 -3.61 -13.66 -11.42
CA ASN A 272 -2.89 -14.52 -12.35
C ASN A 272 -2.33 -15.78 -11.66
N GLN A 273 -2.05 -15.72 -10.36
CA GLN A 273 -1.61 -16.86 -9.55
C GLN A 273 -2.79 -17.72 -9.05
N GLY A 274 -4.02 -17.35 -9.37
CA GLY A 274 -5.23 -18.10 -9.02
C GLY A 274 -5.80 -17.79 -7.62
N ALA A 275 -5.36 -16.72 -6.96
CA ALA A 275 -6.00 -16.20 -5.76
C ALA A 275 -7.42 -15.68 -6.08
N VAL A 276 -8.37 -15.83 -5.17
CA VAL A 276 -9.80 -15.61 -5.44
C VAL A 276 -10.45 -14.79 -4.34
N GLY A 277 -11.39 -13.91 -4.75
CA GLY A 277 -12.35 -13.24 -3.88
C GLY A 277 -11.82 -12.02 -3.17
N LEU A 278 -12.57 -11.56 -2.16
CA LEU A 278 -12.33 -10.31 -1.44
C LEU A 278 -10.92 -10.21 -0.82
N MET A 279 -10.46 -11.30 -0.20
CA MET A 279 -9.19 -11.41 0.50
C MET A 279 -8.09 -12.05 -0.36
N GLN A 280 -8.34 -12.32 -1.66
CA GLN A 280 -7.40 -12.94 -2.60
C GLN A 280 -6.71 -14.19 -2.03
N VAL A 281 -7.52 -15.13 -1.49
CA VAL A 281 -7.00 -16.35 -0.92
C VAL A 281 -6.73 -17.39 -2.01
N LEU A 282 -5.54 -18.01 -1.98
CA LEU A 282 -5.24 -19.14 -2.84
C LEU A 282 -6.06 -20.37 -2.43
N PRO A 283 -6.61 -21.15 -3.38
CA PRO A 283 -7.36 -22.37 -3.05
C PRO A 283 -6.55 -23.39 -2.22
N SER A 284 -5.22 -23.45 -2.39
CA SER A 284 -4.34 -24.28 -1.57
C SER A 284 -4.28 -23.79 -0.12
N THR A 285 -4.16 -22.47 0.08
CA THR A 285 -4.17 -21.84 1.41
C THR A 285 -5.53 -22.07 2.10
N ALA A 286 -6.64 -21.87 1.38
CA ALA A 286 -7.97 -22.11 1.90
C ALA A 286 -8.13 -23.57 2.40
N LYS A 287 -7.68 -24.57 1.62
CA LYS A 287 -7.71 -25.97 2.00
C LYS A 287 -6.83 -26.32 3.20
N PHE A 288 -5.73 -25.60 3.35
CA PHE A 288 -4.80 -25.79 4.46
C PHE A 288 -5.37 -25.23 5.76
N ILE A 289 -5.92 -24.01 5.71
CA ILE A 289 -6.28 -23.25 6.91
C ILE A 289 -7.64 -23.65 7.47
N THR A 290 -8.66 -23.79 6.64
CA THR A 290 -10.04 -23.98 7.12
C THR A 290 -10.33 -25.39 7.60
N SER A 291 -11.15 -25.49 8.64
CA SER A 291 -11.81 -26.74 9.06
C SER A 291 -13.05 -27.10 8.21
N SER A 292 -13.58 -26.15 7.44
CA SER A 292 -14.80 -26.29 6.64
C SER A 292 -14.69 -27.41 5.59
N LYS A 293 -15.56 -28.43 5.70
CA LYS A 293 -15.62 -29.52 4.72
C LYS A 293 -16.03 -29.05 3.33
N ASP A 294 -16.85 -28.01 3.26
CA ASP A 294 -17.33 -27.44 1.99
C ASP A 294 -16.23 -26.79 1.20
N VAL A 295 -15.37 -26.02 1.87
CA VAL A 295 -14.19 -25.40 1.24
C VAL A 295 -13.18 -26.46 0.81
N LYS A 296 -12.97 -27.50 1.63
CA LYS A 296 -12.05 -28.60 1.30
C LYS A 296 -12.50 -29.45 0.09
N ARG A 297 -13.80 -29.63 -0.08
CA ARG A 297 -14.39 -30.47 -1.14
C ARG A 297 -14.65 -29.74 -2.44
N ASN A 298 -14.99 -28.43 -2.36
CA ASN A 298 -15.37 -27.64 -3.51
C ASN A 298 -14.17 -27.07 -4.26
N ASN A 299 -14.42 -26.65 -5.48
CA ASN A 299 -13.46 -25.92 -6.30
C ASN A 299 -13.35 -24.44 -5.84
N SER A 300 -12.46 -23.68 -6.47
CA SER A 300 -12.22 -22.26 -6.17
C SER A 300 -13.46 -21.34 -6.24
N ASN A 301 -14.58 -21.82 -6.82
CA ASN A 301 -15.77 -20.96 -6.97
C ASN A 301 -16.44 -20.65 -5.62
N ILE A 302 -16.31 -21.52 -4.61
CA ILE A 302 -16.86 -21.23 -3.28
C ILE A 302 -16.18 -20.00 -2.65
N LEU A 303 -14.92 -19.73 -2.99
CA LEU A 303 -14.18 -18.56 -2.52
C LEU A 303 -14.64 -17.23 -3.17
N LYS A 304 -15.60 -17.26 -4.10
CA LYS A 304 -16.28 -16.07 -4.61
C LYS A 304 -17.48 -15.65 -3.77
N ILE A 305 -17.88 -16.49 -2.82
CA ILE A 305 -18.94 -16.15 -1.86
C ILE A 305 -18.29 -15.26 -0.78
N PRO A 306 -18.73 -14.01 -0.62
CA PRO A 306 -18.09 -13.02 0.25
C PRO A 306 -17.86 -13.53 1.67
N GLU A 307 -18.90 -14.04 2.31
CA GLU A 307 -18.89 -14.47 3.72
C GLU A 307 -17.92 -15.63 3.96
N ILE A 308 -17.81 -16.55 2.97
CA ILE A 308 -16.87 -17.68 3.02
C ILE A 308 -15.43 -17.21 2.78
N ASN A 309 -15.25 -16.29 1.85
CA ASN A 309 -13.92 -15.74 1.56
C ASN A 309 -13.37 -14.98 2.75
N LEU A 310 -14.22 -14.18 3.41
CA LEU A 310 -13.86 -13.42 4.61
C LEU A 310 -13.56 -14.35 5.79
N GLU A 311 -14.36 -15.39 6.02
CA GLU A 311 -14.09 -16.39 7.05
C GLU A 311 -12.70 -17.02 6.86
N VAL A 312 -12.42 -17.53 5.66
CA VAL A 312 -11.13 -18.17 5.36
C VAL A 312 -9.98 -17.16 5.40
N GLY A 313 -10.21 -15.94 4.94
CA GLY A 313 -9.22 -14.87 4.98
C GLY A 313 -8.86 -14.46 6.41
N GLN A 314 -9.86 -14.36 7.28
CA GLN A 314 -9.68 -14.07 8.71
C GLN A 314 -8.94 -15.23 9.41
N GLU A 315 -9.35 -16.50 9.20
CA GLU A 315 -8.63 -17.67 9.72
C GLU A 315 -7.15 -17.68 9.27
N TYR A 316 -6.85 -17.22 8.04
CA TYR A 316 -5.49 -17.15 7.56
C TYR A 316 -4.68 -16.02 8.24
N ILE A 317 -5.29 -14.87 8.50
CA ILE A 317 -4.64 -13.79 9.26
C ILE A 317 -4.37 -14.25 10.70
N GLU A 318 -5.33 -14.88 11.38
CA GLU A 318 -5.17 -15.44 12.72
C GLU A 318 -4.01 -16.46 12.76
N TYR A 319 -3.99 -17.40 11.81
CA TYR A 319 -2.90 -18.35 11.68
C TYR A 319 -1.53 -17.66 11.52
N LEU A 320 -1.44 -16.62 10.69
CA LEU A 320 -0.19 -15.91 10.48
C LEU A 320 0.24 -15.15 11.74
N LEU A 321 -0.69 -14.52 12.46
CA LEU A 321 -0.41 -13.81 13.72
C LEU A 321 0.17 -14.74 14.79
N ASP A 322 -0.32 -15.98 14.87
CA ASP A 322 0.13 -17.00 15.83
C ASP A 322 1.51 -17.59 15.50
N LEU A 323 2.02 -17.39 14.28
CA LEU A 323 3.37 -17.86 13.95
C LEU A 323 4.43 -17.10 14.74
N GLU A 324 5.36 -17.79 15.40
CA GLU A 324 6.49 -17.20 16.13
C GLU A 324 7.27 -16.19 15.29
N ILE A 325 7.44 -16.46 13.99
CA ILE A 325 8.17 -15.57 13.06
C ILE A 325 7.43 -14.22 12.85
N VAL A 326 6.11 -14.19 13.06
CA VAL A 326 5.25 -13.00 12.94
C VAL A 326 5.07 -12.33 14.30
N SER A 327 4.85 -13.10 15.36
CA SER A 327 4.77 -12.62 16.76
C SER A 327 3.83 -11.42 16.93
N ASN A 328 2.62 -11.48 16.38
CA ASN A 328 1.64 -10.39 16.38
C ASN A 328 2.09 -9.06 15.77
N ASN A 329 3.24 -8.99 15.09
CA ASN A 329 3.74 -7.78 14.46
C ASN A 329 3.05 -7.56 13.10
N LEU A 330 2.36 -6.42 12.93
CA LEU A 330 1.60 -6.13 11.71
C LEU A 330 2.46 -5.94 10.45
N ILE A 331 3.71 -5.48 10.57
CA ILE A 331 4.64 -5.42 9.44
C ILE A 331 4.96 -6.85 8.98
N PHE A 332 5.25 -7.75 9.93
CA PHE A 332 5.56 -9.14 9.62
C PHE A 332 4.32 -9.91 9.14
N LEU A 333 3.13 -9.62 9.70
CA LEU A 333 1.87 -10.14 9.20
C LEU A 333 1.67 -9.80 7.72
N ALA A 334 1.75 -8.51 7.37
CA ALA A 334 1.54 -8.07 5.99
C ALA A 334 2.62 -8.62 5.04
N ALA A 335 3.88 -8.73 5.51
CA ALA A 335 4.97 -9.36 4.76
C ALA A 335 4.70 -10.85 4.52
N ALA A 336 4.22 -11.58 5.55
CA ALA A 336 3.90 -13.00 5.45
C ALA A 336 2.68 -13.27 4.58
N TYR A 337 1.67 -12.40 4.66
CA TYR A 337 0.45 -12.53 3.86
C TYR A 337 0.74 -12.42 2.36
N ASN A 338 1.46 -11.36 1.96
CA ASN A 338 1.79 -11.11 0.56
C ASN A 338 2.94 -11.99 0.05
N GLY A 339 4.03 -12.11 0.82
CA GLY A 339 5.24 -12.81 0.40
C GLY A 339 5.31 -14.28 0.81
N GLY A 340 4.46 -14.70 1.74
CA GLY A 340 4.51 -16.01 2.39
C GLY A 340 5.46 -16.06 3.61
N PRO A 341 5.14 -16.87 4.64
CA PRO A 341 5.92 -16.96 5.87
C PRO A 341 7.34 -17.48 5.64
N GLY A 342 7.57 -18.32 4.62
CA GLY A 342 8.91 -18.79 4.26
C GLY A 342 9.83 -17.67 3.76
N ASN A 343 9.29 -16.74 2.95
CA ASN A 343 10.07 -15.58 2.52
C ASN A 343 10.29 -14.59 3.68
N LEU A 344 9.30 -14.38 4.55
CA LEU A 344 9.48 -13.55 5.75
C LEU A 344 10.64 -14.08 6.60
N LYS A 345 10.69 -15.41 6.86
CA LYS A 345 11.79 -16.04 7.59
C LYS A 345 13.13 -15.74 6.95
N LYS A 346 13.24 -15.97 5.64
CA LYS A 346 14.47 -15.69 4.87
C LYS A 346 14.87 -14.21 4.97
N TRP A 347 13.94 -13.28 4.82
CA TRP A 347 14.25 -11.85 4.90
C TRP A 347 14.72 -11.44 6.29
N LYS A 348 14.14 -11.98 7.37
CA LYS A 348 14.60 -11.71 8.74
C LYS A 348 16.00 -12.27 9.01
N GLU A 349 16.32 -13.44 8.47
CA GLU A 349 17.64 -14.07 8.63
C GLU A 349 18.74 -13.41 7.78
N GLU A 350 18.43 -13.01 6.55
CA GLU A 350 19.41 -12.49 5.58
C GLU A 350 19.64 -10.97 5.69
N THR A 351 18.76 -10.23 6.36
CA THR A 351 18.79 -8.76 6.39
C THR A 351 19.32 -8.25 7.73
N ASN A 352 20.40 -7.46 7.69
CA ASN A 352 20.77 -6.65 8.86
C ASN A 352 19.87 -5.40 8.91
N TYR A 353 18.81 -5.44 9.72
CA TYR A 353 17.81 -4.36 9.85
C TYR A 353 17.90 -3.60 11.18
N LEU A 354 18.95 -3.81 11.97
CA LEU A 354 19.27 -3.06 13.19
C LEU A 354 18.13 -3.06 14.23
N ASP A 355 17.36 -4.12 14.32
CA ASP A 355 16.15 -4.25 15.15
C ASP A 355 15.14 -3.11 14.97
N ASP A 356 15.12 -2.50 13.78
CA ASP A 356 14.27 -1.40 13.39
C ASP A 356 13.18 -1.90 12.44
N PRO A 357 11.90 -1.93 12.84
CA PRO A 357 10.82 -2.49 12.04
C PRO A 357 10.59 -1.72 10.72
N LEU A 358 10.79 -0.41 10.70
CA LEU A 358 10.70 0.39 9.49
C LEU A 358 11.88 0.13 8.55
N PHE A 359 13.08 -0.06 9.11
CA PHE A 359 14.24 -0.40 8.30
C PHE A 359 14.20 -1.84 7.78
N PHE A 360 13.59 -2.76 8.55
CA PHE A 360 13.27 -4.10 8.04
C PHE A 360 12.38 -4.00 6.80
N MET A 361 11.26 -3.27 6.90
CA MET A 361 10.32 -3.09 5.79
C MET A 361 11.02 -2.59 4.52
N GLU A 362 11.85 -1.55 4.63
CA GLU A 362 12.57 -0.97 3.49
C GLU A 362 13.67 -1.87 2.93
N SER A 363 14.15 -2.82 3.73
CA SER A 363 15.20 -3.78 3.35
C SER A 363 14.65 -5.04 2.68
N ILE A 364 13.33 -5.25 2.67
CA ILE A 364 12.69 -6.38 1.97
C ILE A 364 13.01 -6.31 0.46
N PRO A 365 13.51 -7.39 -0.19
CA PRO A 365 13.84 -7.38 -1.61
C PRO A 365 12.64 -7.13 -2.54
N SER A 366 11.46 -7.65 -2.16
CA SER A 366 10.21 -7.50 -2.93
C SER A 366 9.65 -6.08 -2.80
N ARG A 367 9.67 -5.32 -3.92
CA ARG A 367 9.03 -3.99 -3.99
C ARG A 367 7.51 -4.10 -3.75
N GLU A 368 6.89 -5.15 -4.27
CA GLU A 368 5.46 -5.40 -4.11
C GLU A 368 5.11 -5.57 -2.63
N THR A 369 5.90 -6.38 -1.90
CA THR A 369 5.66 -6.65 -0.49
C THR A 369 5.87 -5.40 0.38
N ARG A 370 6.93 -4.57 0.12
CA ARG A 370 7.09 -3.29 0.82
C ARG A 370 5.89 -2.38 0.63
N TRP A 371 5.45 -2.21 -0.63
CA TRP A 371 4.27 -1.42 -0.97
C TRP A 371 3.00 -1.96 -0.32
N PHE A 372 2.86 -3.29 -0.28
CA PHE A 372 1.73 -3.95 0.37
C PHE A 372 1.68 -3.63 1.88
N ILE A 373 2.80 -3.72 2.59
CA ILE A 373 2.90 -3.39 4.02
C ILE A 373 2.46 -1.95 4.28
N GLU A 374 3.04 -0.98 3.55
CA GLU A 374 2.66 0.43 3.69
C GLU A 374 1.16 0.64 3.46
N LYS A 375 0.59 0.01 2.42
CA LYS A 375 -0.83 0.18 2.08
C LYS A 375 -1.76 -0.47 3.09
N ILE A 376 -1.43 -1.65 3.62
CA ILE A 376 -2.25 -2.31 4.65
C ILE A 376 -2.29 -1.46 5.92
N LEU A 377 -1.14 -1.07 6.45
CA LEU A 377 -1.08 -0.29 7.70
C LEU A 377 -1.75 1.08 7.54
N THR A 378 -1.50 1.78 6.44
CA THR A 378 -2.17 3.06 6.16
C THR A 378 -3.69 2.91 6.13
N LYS A 379 -4.20 1.90 5.40
CA LYS A 379 -5.64 1.66 5.30
C LYS A 379 -6.24 1.27 6.65
N TYR A 380 -5.56 0.42 7.41
CA TYR A 380 -5.99 0.01 8.74
C TYR A 380 -6.16 1.24 9.65
N TRP A 381 -5.16 2.12 9.73
CA TRP A 381 -5.23 3.33 10.54
C TRP A 381 -6.34 4.29 10.07
N ILE A 382 -6.52 4.44 8.76
CA ILE A 382 -7.59 5.31 8.22
C ILE A 382 -8.97 4.73 8.55
N TYR A 383 -9.18 3.40 8.46
CA TYR A 383 -10.43 2.77 8.89
C TYR A 383 -10.64 2.89 10.40
N GLN A 384 -9.59 2.77 11.22
CA GLN A 384 -9.67 3.05 12.67
C GLN A 384 -10.07 4.49 12.95
N ASN A 385 -9.50 5.47 12.22
CA ASN A 385 -9.90 6.88 12.32
C ASN A 385 -11.38 7.06 11.94
N LYS A 386 -11.84 6.41 10.86
CA LYS A 386 -13.25 6.43 10.44
C LYS A 386 -14.18 5.96 11.55
N ASN A 387 -13.84 4.90 12.22
CA ASN A 387 -14.63 4.29 13.30
C ASN A 387 -14.31 4.90 14.68
N LYS A 388 -13.52 5.99 14.72
CA LYS A 388 -13.11 6.70 15.96
C LYS A 388 -12.39 5.77 16.95
N LYS A 389 -11.67 4.77 16.45
CA LYS A 389 -10.84 3.87 17.25
C LYS A 389 -9.44 4.46 17.45
N ASN A 390 -8.75 3.98 18.50
CA ASN A 390 -7.38 4.40 18.76
C ASN A 390 -6.40 3.68 17.81
N MET A 391 -5.55 4.44 17.13
CA MET A 391 -4.53 3.91 16.23
C MET A 391 -3.27 3.49 17.01
N THR A 392 -3.39 2.47 17.87
CA THR A 392 -2.32 2.02 18.77
C THR A 392 -1.04 1.65 18.04
N THR A 393 -1.14 0.92 16.93
CA THR A 393 0.01 0.47 16.15
C THR A 393 0.72 1.62 15.41
N LEU A 394 -0.01 2.67 15.01
CA LEU A 394 0.58 3.92 14.51
C LEU A 394 1.44 4.59 15.60
N LYS A 395 0.88 4.72 16.80
CA LYS A 395 1.60 5.30 17.95
C LYS A 395 2.83 4.49 18.34
N MET A 396 2.74 3.17 18.29
CA MET A 396 3.88 2.28 18.55
C MET A 396 5.01 2.54 17.55
N LEU A 397 4.72 2.53 16.25
CA LEU A 397 5.72 2.79 15.20
C LEU A 397 6.30 4.20 15.28
N ALA A 398 5.47 5.21 15.54
CA ALA A 398 5.93 6.59 15.71
C ALA A 398 6.92 6.73 16.88
N ASN A 399 6.79 5.89 17.91
CA ASN A 399 7.71 5.80 19.05
C ASN A 399 8.85 4.80 18.85
N GLY A 400 9.08 4.29 17.64
CA GLY A 400 10.15 3.37 17.31
C GLY A 400 9.96 1.96 17.90
N LYS A 401 8.72 1.57 18.20
CA LYS A 401 8.35 0.25 18.72
C LYS A 401 7.72 -0.61 17.63
N ASP A 402 7.78 -1.92 17.81
CA ASP A 402 7.06 -2.87 16.97
C ASP A 402 5.54 -2.62 17.00
N PRO A 403 4.87 -2.63 15.83
CA PRO A 403 3.42 -2.44 15.75
C PRO A 403 2.68 -3.73 16.10
N LEU A 404 2.60 -4.05 17.38
CA LEU A 404 1.92 -5.26 17.86
C LEU A 404 0.40 -5.09 17.83
N TYR A 405 -0.24 -6.12 17.30
CA TYR A 405 -1.70 -6.25 17.20
C TYR A 405 -2.35 -6.68 18.51
#